data_172b150c5a85524ce8e493301d38f5a7
#
_entry.id   172b150c5a85524ce8e493301d38f5a7
#
_cell.length_a   1.000
_cell.length_b   1.000
_cell.length_c   1.000
_cell.angle_alpha   90.00
_cell.angle_beta   90.00
_cell.angle_gamma   90.00
#
_symmetry.space_group_name_H-M   'P 1'
#
loop_
_entity.id
_entity.type
_entity.pdbx_description
1 polymer ?
#
loop_
_entity_poly.entity_id
_entity_poly.type
_entity_poly.pdbx_seq_one_letter_code
_entity_poly.pdbx_strand_id
1 'polypeptide(L)'
;SILHQELEYENILFVNRSTTGQTVSGGFGGGKAQLGVLTDRKVKRIGCMNFKTLLEEQKLLIPDADTISEITTFIESRGTYAADDGYNDDLVMTLVLFSWLTTQPYFKDLNDVNLREMIYASRIKMIENELTPFGFISDGQGSEEPVLYNF
;
A
#
# COMPACT_ATOMS: atom_id res chain seq x y z
N SER A 1 10.69 17.25 10.23
CA SER A 1 9.21 17.25 10.27
C SER A 1 8.76 16.84 11.65
N ILE A 2 7.81 17.56 12.24
CA ILE A 2 7.24 17.29 13.57
C ILE A 2 6.78 15.84 13.66
N LEU A 3 6.06 15.34 12.65
CA LEU A 3 5.54 13.98 12.61
C LEU A 3 6.64 12.91 12.77
N HIS A 4 7.76 13.08 12.09
CA HIS A 4 8.82 12.07 12.09
C HIS A 4 9.81 12.25 13.25
N GLN A 5 10.16 13.50 13.60
CA GLN A 5 11.21 13.78 14.58
C GLN A 5 10.69 13.88 16.02
N GLU A 6 9.47 14.38 16.21
CA GLU A 6 8.89 14.61 17.54
C GLU A 6 7.85 13.57 17.93
N LEU A 7 7.08 13.06 16.95
CA LEU A 7 6.05 12.06 17.19
C LEU A 7 6.48 10.64 16.81
N GLU A 8 7.72 10.47 16.34
CA GLU A 8 8.30 9.17 15.94
C GLU A 8 7.41 8.36 14.98
N TYR A 9 6.62 9.09 14.14
CA TYR A 9 5.72 8.45 13.17
C TYR A 9 6.52 7.93 11.98
N GLU A 10 6.59 6.61 11.85
CA GLU A 10 7.44 5.93 10.86
C GLU A 10 6.77 5.76 9.48
N ASN A 11 5.43 5.81 9.40
CA ASN A 11 4.69 5.61 8.14
C ASN A 11 4.72 6.86 7.25
N ILE A 12 5.91 7.33 6.91
CA ILE A 12 6.13 8.49 6.05
C ILE A 12 6.88 8.06 4.80
N LEU A 13 6.39 8.51 3.64
CA LEU A 13 7.08 8.26 2.38
C LEU A 13 8.35 9.13 2.27
N PHE A 14 9.44 8.49 1.92
CA PHE A 14 10.69 9.14 1.55
C PHE A 14 10.78 9.26 0.04
N VAL A 15 11.09 10.45 -0.46
CA VAL A 15 11.10 10.74 -1.88
C VAL A 15 12.45 11.33 -2.30
N ASN A 16 13.04 10.75 -3.31
CA ASN A 16 14.18 11.32 -4.00
C ASN A 16 13.70 12.27 -5.10
N ARG A 17 14.13 13.52 -5.05
CA ARG A 17 13.81 14.53 -6.06
C ARG A 17 14.98 14.72 -7.00
N SER A 18 14.70 14.67 -8.29
CA SER A 18 15.65 14.95 -9.38
C SER A 18 15.04 15.92 -10.39
N THR A 19 15.84 16.40 -11.31
CA THR A 19 15.38 17.24 -12.44
C THR A 19 14.35 16.52 -13.32
N THR A 20 14.40 15.19 -13.34
CA THR A 20 13.49 14.34 -14.14
C THR A 20 12.19 14.00 -13.42
N GLY A 21 12.09 14.22 -12.10
CA GLY A 21 10.87 13.99 -11.31
C GLY A 21 11.15 13.44 -9.93
N GLN A 22 10.10 12.94 -9.31
CA GLN A 22 10.12 12.36 -7.97
C GLN A 22 9.99 10.85 -8.04
N THR A 23 10.75 10.15 -7.18
CA THR A 23 10.69 8.68 -7.05
C THR A 23 10.63 8.34 -5.57
N VAL A 24 9.71 7.46 -5.19
CA VAL A 24 9.60 6.97 -3.82
C VAL A 24 10.77 6.04 -3.50
N SER A 25 11.39 6.25 -2.35
CA SER A 25 12.51 5.47 -1.84
C SER A 25 12.07 4.64 -0.64
N GLY A 26 12.50 3.40 -0.56
CA GLY A 26 12.16 2.45 0.51
C GLY A 26 12.92 2.70 1.83
N GLY A 27 12.90 3.92 2.36
CA GLY A 27 13.40 4.22 3.73
C GLY A 27 14.92 4.29 3.91
N PHE A 28 15.72 3.63 3.08
CA PHE A 28 17.19 3.61 3.15
C PHE A 28 17.87 4.38 2.00
N GLY A 29 17.23 5.41 1.49
CA GLY A 29 17.78 6.25 0.45
C GLY A 29 18.87 7.18 1.00
N GLY A 30 20.11 7.00 0.54
CA GLY A 30 21.24 7.85 0.96
C GLY A 30 20.98 9.33 0.81
N GLY A 31 21.29 10.10 1.82
CA GLY A 31 21.61 11.52 1.95
C GLY A 31 20.76 12.61 1.31
N LYS A 32 19.83 12.31 0.41
CA LYS A 32 19.01 13.30 -0.31
C LYS A 32 17.51 13.04 -0.28
N ALA A 33 17.07 11.99 0.44
CA ALA A 33 15.65 11.67 0.55
C ALA A 33 14.93 12.75 1.37
N GLN A 34 13.83 13.26 0.84
CA GLN A 34 12.97 14.24 1.50
C GLN A 34 11.70 13.55 2.00
N LEU A 35 11.16 14.05 3.11
CA LEU A 35 9.92 13.57 3.67
C LEU A 35 8.73 14.06 2.85
N GLY A 36 7.88 13.12 2.44
CA GLY A 36 6.65 13.40 1.71
C GLY A 36 6.85 13.72 0.23
N VAL A 37 5.74 13.68 -0.49
CA VAL A 37 5.66 13.97 -1.93
C VAL A 37 5.38 15.45 -2.14
N LEU A 38 6.12 16.10 -3.03
CA LEU A 38 5.78 17.45 -3.49
C LEU A 38 4.72 17.32 -4.60
N THR A 39 3.58 17.94 -4.40
CA THR A 39 2.50 18.00 -5.39
C THR A 39 2.84 18.98 -6.51
N ASP A 40 3.85 18.63 -7.33
CA ASP A 40 4.20 19.40 -8.50
C ASP A 40 3.28 19.06 -9.70
N ARG A 41 3.38 19.84 -10.77
CA ARG A 41 2.56 19.66 -11.97
C ARG A 41 2.70 18.25 -12.56
N LYS A 42 3.89 17.64 -12.49
CA LYS A 42 4.16 16.31 -13.05
C LYS A 42 3.50 15.22 -12.21
N VAL A 43 3.67 15.27 -10.89
CA VAL A 43 3.02 14.34 -9.95
C VAL A 43 1.50 14.42 -10.10
N LYS A 44 0.95 15.64 -10.11
CA LYS A 44 -0.49 15.87 -10.24
C LYS A 44 -1.03 15.30 -11.56
N ARG A 45 -0.35 15.59 -12.68
CA ARG A 45 -0.76 15.09 -14.00
C ARG A 45 -0.74 13.56 -14.08
N ILE A 46 0.37 12.93 -13.67
CA ILE A 46 0.51 11.46 -13.69
C ILE A 46 -0.54 10.83 -12.76
N GLY A 47 -0.71 11.39 -11.55
CA GLY A 47 -1.70 10.94 -10.58
C GLY A 47 -3.12 11.00 -11.13
N CYS A 48 -3.54 12.12 -11.74
CA CYS A 48 -4.86 12.26 -12.33
C CYS A 48 -5.10 11.28 -13.48
N MET A 49 -4.12 11.09 -14.37
CA MET A 49 -4.22 10.14 -15.46
C MET A 49 -4.39 8.71 -14.94
N ASN A 50 -3.57 8.32 -13.96
CA ASN A 50 -3.66 6.97 -13.40
C ASN A 50 -4.92 6.79 -12.55
N PHE A 51 -5.35 7.83 -11.82
CA PHE A 51 -6.61 7.82 -11.07
C PHE A 51 -7.81 7.51 -11.97
N LYS A 52 -7.89 8.19 -13.11
CA LYS A 52 -8.90 7.91 -14.14
C LYS A 52 -8.84 6.45 -14.58
N THR A 53 -7.65 5.94 -14.91
CA THR A 53 -7.47 4.54 -15.34
C THR A 53 -7.92 3.56 -14.26
N LEU A 54 -7.55 3.78 -12.99
CA LEU A 54 -7.96 2.92 -11.88
C LEU A 54 -9.48 2.89 -11.68
N LEU A 55 -10.17 4.01 -11.90
CA LEU A 55 -11.63 4.06 -11.85
C LEU A 55 -12.27 3.34 -13.03
N GLU A 56 -11.81 3.60 -14.25
CA GLU A 56 -12.33 2.96 -15.48
C GLU A 56 -12.14 1.43 -15.47
N GLU A 57 -11.01 0.96 -14.92
CA GLU A 57 -10.70 -0.46 -14.77
C GLU A 57 -11.32 -1.11 -13.52
N GLN A 58 -12.10 -0.36 -12.74
CA GLN A 58 -12.74 -0.81 -11.49
C GLN A 58 -11.74 -1.37 -10.45
N LYS A 59 -10.50 -0.88 -10.49
CA LYS A 59 -9.44 -1.26 -9.53
C LYS A 59 -9.46 -0.44 -8.25
N LEU A 60 -10.24 0.65 -8.22
CA LEU A 60 -10.40 1.53 -7.08
C LEU A 60 -11.89 1.68 -6.78
N LEU A 61 -12.30 1.28 -5.57
CA LEU A 61 -13.66 1.44 -5.07
C LEU A 61 -13.70 2.61 -4.09
N ILE A 62 -14.62 3.55 -4.31
CA ILE A 62 -14.79 4.75 -3.49
C ILE A 62 -16.21 4.73 -2.94
N PRO A 63 -16.42 4.27 -1.69
CA PRO A 63 -17.76 4.21 -1.08
C PRO A 63 -18.19 5.53 -0.45
N ASP A 64 -17.28 6.50 -0.27
CA ASP A 64 -17.52 7.74 0.44
C ASP A 64 -18.21 8.79 -0.44
N ALA A 65 -19.36 9.30 0.04
CA ALA A 65 -20.20 10.23 -0.72
C ALA A 65 -19.54 11.60 -0.89
N ASP A 66 -18.79 12.08 0.11
CA ASP A 66 -18.14 13.39 0.05
C ASP A 66 -17.01 13.36 -1.00
N THR A 67 -16.23 12.29 -1.02
CA THR A 67 -15.21 12.06 -2.04
C THR A 67 -15.80 12.00 -3.45
N ILE A 68 -16.95 11.31 -3.63
CA ILE A 68 -17.66 11.26 -4.92
C ILE A 68 -18.12 12.67 -5.32
N SER A 69 -18.64 13.45 -4.38
CA SER A 69 -19.05 14.82 -4.64
C SER A 69 -17.87 15.68 -5.12
N GLU A 70 -16.72 15.60 -4.47
CA GLU A 70 -15.53 16.33 -4.91
C GLU A 70 -15.04 15.88 -6.31
N ILE A 71 -15.13 14.58 -6.63
CA ILE A 71 -14.76 14.07 -7.99
C ILE A 71 -15.64 14.72 -9.05
N THR A 72 -16.93 14.95 -8.80
CA THR A 72 -17.85 15.55 -9.79
C THR A 72 -17.54 17.02 -10.10
N THR A 73 -16.87 17.71 -9.18
CA THR A 73 -16.47 19.13 -9.33
C THR A 73 -14.98 19.30 -9.67
N PHE A 74 -14.25 18.19 -9.81
CA PHE A 74 -12.83 18.20 -10.12
C PHE A 74 -12.61 18.28 -11.63
N ILE A 75 -12.09 19.40 -12.10
CA ILE A 75 -11.99 19.72 -13.53
C ILE A 75 -10.56 19.99 -13.97
N GLU A 76 -10.31 19.84 -15.25
CA GLU A 76 -9.10 20.36 -15.89
C GLU A 76 -9.29 21.82 -16.27
N SER A 77 -8.47 22.70 -15.70
CA SER A 77 -8.46 24.12 -16.01
C SER A 77 -7.03 24.61 -16.25
N ARG A 78 -6.80 25.31 -17.33
CA ARG A 78 -5.51 25.93 -17.71
C ARG A 78 -4.31 24.95 -17.69
N GLY A 79 -4.54 23.69 -18.05
CA GLY A 79 -3.51 22.64 -18.10
C GLY A 79 -3.09 22.11 -16.73
N THR A 80 -3.95 22.27 -15.73
CA THR A 80 -3.85 21.64 -14.40
C THR A 80 -5.22 21.14 -13.98
N TYR A 81 -5.26 20.32 -12.92
CA TYR A 81 -6.49 19.79 -12.37
C TYR A 81 -6.75 20.43 -11.02
N ALA A 82 -7.98 20.84 -10.75
CA ALA A 82 -8.39 21.44 -9.49
C ALA A 82 -9.92 21.34 -9.34
N ALA A 83 -10.42 21.60 -8.13
CA ALA A 83 -11.85 21.84 -7.94
C ALA A 83 -12.29 23.06 -8.74
N ASP A 84 -13.56 23.07 -9.18
CA ASP A 84 -14.20 24.24 -9.74
C ASP A 84 -14.34 25.34 -8.68
N ASP A 85 -14.59 26.58 -9.11
CA ASP A 85 -14.64 27.73 -8.22
C ASP A 85 -15.71 27.53 -7.11
N GLY A 86 -15.25 27.67 -5.85
CA GLY A 86 -16.09 27.49 -4.66
C GLY A 86 -16.22 26.05 -4.14
N TYR A 87 -15.51 25.11 -4.73
CA TYR A 87 -15.46 23.71 -4.27
C TYR A 87 -14.06 23.34 -3.72
N ASN A 88 -13.98 22.18 -3.03
CA ASN A 88 -12.75 21.64 -2.46
C ASN A 88 -12.27 20.45 -3.30
N ASP A 89 -10.95 20.18 -3.25
CA ASP A 89 -10.34 19.01 -3.91
C ASP A 89 -9.45 18.19 -2.97
N ASP A 90 -9.56 18.34 -1.68
CA ASP A 90 -8.67 17.74 -0.69
C ASP A 90 -8.72 16.22 -0.71
N LEU A 91 -9.93 15.65 -0.75
CA LEU A 91 -10.14 14.19 -0.81
C LEU A 91 -9.71 13.63 -2.16
N VAL A 92 -10.09 14.27 -3.26
CA VAL A 92 -9.67 13.88 -4.60
C VAL A 92 -8.16 13.96 -4.76
N MET A 93 -7.53 14.99 -4.23
CA MET A 93 -6.07 15.14 -4.28
C MET A 93 -5.35 14.04 -3.51
N THR A 94 -5.92 13.54 -2.42
CA THR A 94 -5.40 12.37 -1.70
C THR A 94 -5.42 11.13 -2.59
N LEU A 95 -6.52 10.88 -3.31
CA LEU A 95 -6.64 9.77 -4.27
C LEU A 95 -5.70 9.94 -5.48
N VAL A 96 -5.51 11.16 -5.94
CA VAL A 96 -4.56 11.49 -7.02
C VAL A 96 -3.12 11.16 -6.59
N LEU A 97 -2.72 11.52 -5.36
CA LEU A 97 -1.40 11.20 -4.82
C LEU A 97 -1.23 9.69 -4.60
N PHE A 98 -2.26 9.01 -4.10
CA PHE A 98 -2.26 7.55 -4.01
C PHE A 98 -2.09 6.91 -5.40
N SER A 99 -2.85 7.37 -6.39
CA SER A 99 -2.77 6.87 -7.76
C SER A 99 -1.40 7.11 -8.38
N TRP A 100 -0.74 8.24 -8.09
CA TRP A 100 0.65 8.46 -8.46
C TRP A 100 1.58 7.46 -7.77
N LEU A 101 1.38 7.19 -6.47
CA LEU A 101 2.18 6.22 -5.71
C LEU A 101 2.11 4.82 -6.33
N THR A 102 0.95 4.38 -6.81
CA THR A 102 0.80 3.06 -7.44
C THR A 102 1.61 2.90 -8.73
N THR A 103 2.04 3.99 -9.35
CA THR A 103 2.94 3.96 -10.52
C THR A 103 4.41 3.75 -10.15
N GLN A 104 4.76 3.91 -8.87
CA GLN A 104 6.15 3.86 -8.42
C GLN A 104 6.64 2.42 -8.29
N PRO A 105 7.91 2.13 -8.64
CA PRO A 105 8.50 0.81 -8.44
C PRO A 105 8.39 0.32 -7.00
N TYR A 106 8.63 1.21 -6.03
CA TYR A 106 8.49 0.91 -4.60
C TYR A 106 7.13 0.28 -4.23
N PHE A 107 6.03 0.81 -4.77
CA PHE A 107 4.69 0.27 -4.50
C PHE A 107 4.50 -1.12 -5.11
N LYS A 108 5.05 -1.33 -6.29
CA LYS A 108 5.00 -2.64 -6.97
C LYS A 108 5.80 -3.67 -6.20
N ASP A 109 7.01 -3.33 -5.79
CA ASP A 109 7.88 -4.20 -5.00
C ASP A 109 7.24 -4.57 -3.65
N LEU A 110 6.60 -3.61 -2.98
CA LEU A 110 5.88 -3.83 -1.71
C LEU A 110 4.71 -4.82 -1.88
N ASN A 111 3.93 -4.67 -2.95
CA ASN A 111 2.82 -5.57 -3.25
C ASN A 111 3.31 -6.98 -3.60
N ASP A 112 4.40 -7.11 -4.33
CA ASP A 112 5.00 -8.41 -4.66
C ASP A 112 5.50 -9.14 -3.42
N VAL A 113 6.10 -8.44 -2.46
CA VAL A 113 6.52 -9.01 -1.17
C VAL A 113 5.31 -9.48 -0.37
N ASN A 114 4.29 -8.62 -0.21
CA ASN A 114 3.06 -8.98 0.50
C ASN A 114 2.33 -10.17 -0.13
N LEU A 115 2.28 -10.22 -1.45
CA LEU A 115 1.67 -11.34 -2.17
C LEU A 115 2.43 -12.66 -1.91
N ARG A 116 3.76 -12.62 -1.91
CA ARG A 116 4.60 -13.78 -1.58
C ARG A 116 4.36 -14.24 -0.14
N GLU A 117 4.34 -13.33 0.82
CA GLU A 117 4.05 -13.63 2.23
C GLU A 117 2.68 -14.27 2.41
N MET A 118 1.65 -13.75 1.74
CA MET A 118 0.30 -14.35 1.75
C MET A 118 0.29 -15.77 1.16
N ILE A 119 1.02 -16.01 0.07
CA ILE A 119 1.13 -17.33 -0.55
C ILE A 119 1.86 -18.29 0.40
N TYR A 120 2.95 -17.86 1.04
CA TYR A 120 3.67 -18.67 2.02
C TYR A 120 2.80 -19.00 3.24
N ALA A 121 2.11 -18.00 3.82
CA ALA A 121 1.22 -18.20 4.96
C ALA A 121 0.07 -19.16 4.64
N SER A 122 -0.55 -19.04 3.46
CA SER A 122 -1.61 -19.95 3.03
C SER A 122 -1.08 -21.38 2.82
N ARG A 123 0.13 -21.54 2.30
CA ARG A 123 0.77 -22.85 2.12
C ARG A 123 1.10 -23.52 3.44
N ILE A 124 1.66 -22.76 4.40
CA ILE A 124 1.92 -23.26 5.76
C ILE A 124 0.60 -23.73 6.39
N LYS A 125 -0.47 -22.93 6.30
CA LYS A 125 -1.78 -23.29 6.85
C LYS A 125 -2.39 -24.52 6.18
N MET A 126 -2.16 -24.73 4.89
CA MET A 126 -2.57 -25.98 4.20
C MET A 126 -1.80 -27.18 4.75
N ILE A 127 -0.48 -27.06 4.88
CA ILE A 127 0.37 -28.13 5.43
C ILE A 127 -0.04 -28.44 6.87
N GLU A 128 -0.29 -27.45 7.71
CA GLU A 128 -0.76 -27.63 9.08
C GLU A 128 -2.12 -28.35 9.14
N ASN A 129 -3.03 -28.06 8.21
CA ASN A 129 -4.32 -28.73 8.13
C ASN A 129 -4.22 -30.17 7.59
N GLU A 130 -3.22 -30.48 6.79
CA GLU A 130 -2.95 -31.82 6.24
C GLU A 130 -2.15 -32.69 7.20
N LEU A 131 -1.42 -32.07 8.17
CA LEU A 131 -0.75 -32.82 9.22
C LEU A 131 -1.80 -33.41 10.16
N THR A 132 -2.01 -34.72 10.06
CA THR A 132 -2.80 -35.46 11.04
C THR A 132 -2.20 -35.24 12.43
N PRO A 133 -3.00 -34.92 13.45
CA PRO A 133 -2.49 -34.76 14.80
C PRO A 133 -1.79 -36.05 15.23
N PHE A 134 -0.53 -35.93 15.64
CA PHE A 134 0.20 -37.03 16.22
C PHE A 134 -0.56 -37.49 17.46
N GLY A 135 -1.13 -38.70 17.42
CA GLY A 135 -1.78 -39.30 18.57
C GLY A 135 -0.73 -39.92 19.51
N PHE A 136 -0.82 -39.63 20.79
CA PHE A 136 -0.09 -40.37 21.79
C PHE A 136 -0.87 -41.66 22.06
N ILE A 137 -0.26 -42.80 21.77
CA ILE A 137 -0.82 -44.10 22.12
C ILE A 137 -0.17 -44.53 23.44
N SER A 138 -0.97 -44.64 24.51
CA SER A 138 -0.54 -45.26 25.75
C SER A 138 -0.84 -46.76 25.66
N ASP A 139 0.15 -47.60 25.90
CA ASP A 139 0.02 -49.08 25.92
C ASP A 139 -0.67 -49.61 27.15
N GLY A 140 -1.13 -48.73 28.06
CA GLY A 140 -1.85 -49.10 29.27
C GLY A 140 -1.00 -49.77 30.34
N GLN A 141 0.31 -49.92 30.15
CA GLN A 141 1.21 -50.59 31.10
C GLN A 141 2.00 -49.60 32.02
N GLY A 142 1.50 -48.36 32.19
CA GLY A 142 2.03 -47.48 33.24
C GLY A 142 3.47 -47.00 33.09
N SER A 143 4.07 -47.10 31.91
CA SER A 143 5.34 -46.41 31.63
C SER A 143 5.07 -44.93 31.32
N GLU A 144 5.67 -44.05 32.08
CA GLU A 144 5.45 -42.61 32.03
C GLU A 144 6.01 -41.93 30.77
N GLU A 145 6.50 -42.65 29.76
CA GLU A 145 7.02 -42.07 28.54
C GLU A 145 6.07 -42.23 27.34
N PRO A 146 5.64 -41.16 26.69
CA PRO A 146 4.81 -41.26 25.49
C PRO A 146 5.65 -41.74 24.31
N VAL A 147 5.16 -42.80 23.65
CA VAL A 147 5.78 -43.31 22.41
C VAL A 147 5.17 -42.60 21.21
N LEU A 148 6.02 -41.88 20.48
CA LEU A 148 5.69 -41.22 19.21
C LEU A 148 5.72 -42.26 18.07
N TYR A 149 4.59 -42.59 17.49
CA TYR A 149 4.51 -43.36 16.26
C TYR A 149 4.37 -42.43 15.06
N ASN A 150 5.38 -42.45 14.15
CA ASN A 150 5.27 -41.85 12.83
C ASN A 150 4.51 -42.85 11.92
N PHE A 151 3.38 -42.41 11.40
CA PHE A 151 2.66 -43.08 10.34
C PHE A 151 2.99 -42.45 8.99
#